data_515d1e83eaed6bfdebae4d706b72294c
#
_entry.id   515d1e83eaed6bfdebae4d706b72294c
#
_cell.length_a   1.000
_cell.length_b   1.000
_cell.length_c   1.000
_cell.angle_alpha   90.00
_cell.angle_beta   90.00
_cell.angle_gamma   90.00
#
_symmetry.space_group_name_H-M   'P 1'
#
loop_
_entity.id
_entity.type
_entity.pdbx_description
1 polymer ?
#
loop_
_entity_poly.entity_id
_entity_poly.type
_entity_poly.pdbx_seq_one_letter_code
_entity_poly.pdbx_strand_id
1 'polypeptide(L)' 'MDVFKIGNRQVAQLTKDGILVKVWDSQKEASEVTGICQQNISKCCNGKLKTAGGFRWVFR' A
#
# COMPACT_ATOMS: atom_id res chain seq x y z
N MET A 1 16.55 2.24 15.10
CA MET A 1 16.49 2.56 14.21
C MET A 1 16.67 1.78 13.22
N ASP A 2 16.10 1.64 12.41
CA ASP A 2 16.03 0.68 11.53
C ASP A 2 16.29 1.16 10.18
N VAL A 3 17.52 1.46 9.89
CA VAL A 3 17.94 1.85 8.57
C VAL A 3 17.66 0.76 7.56
N PHE A 4 17.51 -0.46 8.04
CA PHE A 4 17.19 -1.56 7.14
C PHE A 4 15.78 -1.53 6.61
N LYS A 5 14.96 -0.65 7.15
CA LYS A 5 13.61 -0.53 6.67
C LYS A 5 13.44 0.50 5.58
N ILE A 6 14.51 1.03 5.09
CA ILE A 6 14.46 1.90 3.93
C ILE A 6 13.93 1.07 2.77
N GLY A 7 12.84 1.52 2.16
CA GLY A 7 12.20 0.76 1.11
C GLY A 7 11.10 -0.18 1.60
N ASN A 8 11.05 -0.43 2.93
CA ASN A 8 10.01 -1.28 3.51
C ASN A 8 9.01 -0.43 4.27
N ARG A 9 8.60 0.65 3.65
CA ARG A 9 7.69 1.58 4.28
C ARG A 9 6.31 0.96 4.41
N GLN A 10 5.69 1.13 5.58
CA GLN A 10 4.35 0.63 5.81
C GLN A 10 3.35 1.33 4.90
N VAL A 11 2.33 0.58 4.49
CA VAL A 11 1.25 1.13 3.68
C VAL A 11 -0.08 0.81 4.36
N ALA A 12 -1.01 1.73 4.22
CA ALA A 12 -2.37 1.54 4.73
C ALA A 12 -3.28 1.22 3.55
N GLN A 13 -4.05 0.17 3.70
CA GLN A 13 -5.06 -0.22 2.72
C GLN A 13 -6.40 0.34 3.19
N LEU A 14 -7.06 1.10 2.32
CA LEU A 14 -8.32 1.76 2.66
C LEU A 14 -9.37 1.38 1.62
N THR A 15 -10.63 1.40 2.03
CA THR A 15 -11.72 1.27 1.08
C THR A 15 -11.77 2.52 0.20
N LYS A 16 -12.56 2.48 -0.85
CA LYS A 16 -12.76 3.65 -1.70
C LYS A 16 -13.27 4.84 -0.91
N ASP A 17 -13.99 4.57 0.17
CA ASP A 17 -14.56 5.62 1.03
C ASP A 17 -13.57 6.13 2.06
N GLY A 18 -12.37 5.58 2.10
CA GLY A 18 -11.35 6.03 3.02
C GLY A 18 -11.32 5.32 4.36
N ILE A 19 -12.04 4.22 4.50
CA ILE A 19 -12.06 3.45 5.75
C ILE A 19 -10.88 2.49 5.77
N LEU A 20 -10.12 2.52 6.86
CA LEU A 20 -8.94 1.65 7.00
C LEU A 20 -9.34 0.18 7.03
N VAL A 21 -8.73 -0.60 6.15
CA VAL A 21 -8.92 -2.05 6.12
C VAL A 21 -7.80 -2.73 6.89
N LYS A 22 -6.56 -2.41 6.56
CA LYS A 22 -5.41 -3.03 7.20
C LYS A 22 -4.15 -2.21 6.91
N VAL A 23 -3.20 -2.27 7.84
CA VAL A 23 -1.88 -1.70 7.63
C VAL A 23 -0.92 -2.85 7.30
N TRP A 24 -0.17 -2.70 6.22
CA TRP A 24 0.80 -3.70 5.77
C TRP A 24 2.20 -3.21 6.05
N ASP A 25 3.09 -4.11 6.38
CA ASP A 25 4.47 -3.74 6.70
C ASP A 25 5.25 -3.25 5.49
N SER A 26 4.85 -3.66 4.29
CA SER A 26 5.51 -3.23 3.07
C SER A 26 4.57 -3.37 1.89
N GLN A 27 4.91 -2.69 0.79
CA GLN A 27 4.16 -2.83 -0.45
C GLN A 27 4.25 -4.25 -0.99
N LYS A 28 5.42 -4.86 -0.83
CA LYS A 28 5.65 -6.21 -1.32
C LYS A 28 4.73 -7.19 -0.61
N GLU A 29 4.65 -7.09 0.71
CA GLU A 29 3.79 -7.98 1.49
C GLU A 29 2.33 -7.80 1.10
N ALA A 30 1.89 -6.55 0.99
CA ALA A 30 0.52 -6.27 0.58
C ALA A 30 0.22 -6.88 -0.79
N SER A 31 1.15 -6.74 -1.72
CA SER A 31 1.00 -7.28 -3.07
C SER A 31 0.90 -8.80 -3.05
N GLU A 32 1.76 -9.45 -2.28
CA GLU A 32 1.79 -10.91 -2.23
C GLU A 32 0.52 -11.51 -1.64
N VAL A 33 -0.01 -10.87 -0.61
CA VAL A 33 -1.18 -11.40 0.08
C VAL A 33 -2.47 -11.07 -0.67
N THR A 34 -2.57 -9.86 -1.19
CA THR A 34 -3.80 -9.43 -1.87
C THR A 34 -3.85 -9.79 -3.34
N GLY A 35 -2.69 -10.11 -3.93
CA GLY A 35 -2.63 -10.39 -5.36
C GLY A 35 -2.65 -9.14 -6.23
N ILE A 36 -2.58 -7.97 -5.64
CA ILE A 36 -2.58 -6.71 -6.37
C ILE A 36 -1.14 -6.39 -6.78
N CYS A 37 -0.96 -5.91 -8.00
CA CYS A 37 0.37 -5.59 -8.50
C CYS A 37 1.07 -4.56 -7.63
N GLN A 38 2.29 -4.85 -7.22
CA GLN A 38 3.06 -3.97 -6.34
C GLN A 38 3.25 -2.59 -6.96
N GLN A 39 3.46 -2.53 -8.27
CA GLN A 39 3.61 -1.26 -8.96
C GLN A 39 2.36 -0.40 -8.84
N ASN A 40 1.19 -1.02 -8.91
CA ASN A 40 -0.07 -0.29 -8.77
C ASN A 40 -0.24 0.23 -7.35
N ILE A 41 0.12 -0.58 -6.36
CA ILE A 41 0.07 -0.12 -4.96
C ILE A 41 1.00 1.07 -4.78
N SER A 42 2.21 1.00 -5.32
CA SER A 42 3.17 2.09 -5.24
C SER A 42 2.65 3.35 -5.90
N LYS A 43 2.08 3.22 -7.09
CA LYS A 43 1.51 4.37 -7.79
C LYS A 43 0.37 5.00 -7.00
N CYS A 44 -0.45 4.16 -6.37
CA CYS A 44 -1.54 4.66 -5.54
C CYS A 44 -1.00 5.42 -4.33
N CYS A 45 0.03 4.88 -3.67
CA CYS A 45 0.67 5.55 -2.53
C CYS A 45 1.28 6.89 -2.92
N ASN A 46 1.76 7.00 -4.15
CA ASN A 46 2.38 8.23 -4.64
C ASN A 46 1.38 9.20 -5.29
N GLY A 47 0.10 8.86 -5.24
CA GLY A 47 -0.94 9.73 -5.76
C GLY A 47 -1.15 9.66 -7.26
N LYS A 48 -0.49 8.73 -7.94
CA LYS A 48 -0.63 8.60 -9.39
C LYS A 48 -1.86 7.82 -9.82
N LEU A 49 -2.37 6.97 -8.93
CA LEU A 49 -3.61 6.24 -9.12
C LEU A 49 -4.53 6.49 -7.95
N LYS A 50 -5.83 6.52 -8.21
CA LYS A 50 -6.80 6.68 -7.12
C LYS A 50 -6.95 5.38 -6.34
N THR A 51 -6.94 4.24 -7.04
CA THR A 51 -7.13 2.95 -6.40
C THR A 51 -6.24 1.91 -7.07
N ALA A 52 -5.99 0.86 -6.33
CA ALA A 52 -5.30 -0.32 -6.86
C ALA A 52 -6.05 -1.53 -6.33
N GLY A 53 -6.53 -2.39 -7.23
CA GLY A 53 -7.30 -3.57 -6.83
C GLY A 53 -8.61 -3.22 -6.14
N GLY A 54 -9.15 -2.03 -6.38
CA GLY A 54 -10.40 -1.59 -5.76
C GLY A 54 -10.23 -0.96 -4.39
N PHE A 55 -8.98 -0.77 -3.94
CA PHE A 55 -8.68 -0.15 -2.64
C PHE A 55 -7.80 1.07 -2.83
N ARG A 56 -7.86 1.96 -1.86
CA ARG A 56 -6.94 3.09 -1.79
C ARG A 56 -5.73 2.68 -0.96
N TRP A 57 -4.58 3.20 -1.33
CA TRP A 57 -3.33 2.87 -0.65
C TRP A 57 -2.57 4.15 -0.37
N VAL A 58 -2.11 4.29 0.84
CA VAL A 58 -1.31 5.46 1.23
C VAL A 58 -0.14 4.98 2.08
N PHE A 59 0.94 5.73 2.05
CA PHE A 59 2.03 5.47 2.98
C PHE A 59 1.59 5.83 4.38
N ARG A 60 2.04 5.04 5.31
CA ARG A 60 1.72 5.28 6.70
C ARG A 60 2.84 6.01 7.41
#